data_43db29b895a55d6bb730bb52828b192c
#
_entry.id   43db29b895a55d6bb730bb52828b192c
#
_cell.length_a   1.000
_cell.length_b   1.000
_cell.length_c   1.000
_cell.angle_alpha   90.00
_cell.angle_beta   90.00
_cell.angle_gamma   90.00
#
_symmetry.space_group_name_H-M   'P 1'
#
loop_
_entity.id
_entity.type
_entity.pdbx_description
1 polymer ?
#
loop_
_entity_poly.entity_id
_entity_poly.type
_entity_poly.pdbx_seq_one_letter_code
_entity_poly.pdbx_strand_id
1 'polypeptide(L)'
;LYEIIGQDRAIKALQFGLDIKEEGFNLYVAGMPGTGKKTAIVTYLEQKAKEMSVPSDWCYVYNFEDGQKPNALQLPAGMGSQLVADMARFIEEMKKALKASFESDDYASRREETLKGFEDKKQELMNELNQKAQDAGFVIQRSQIGMVIIPVINGQLINEEQFSILPQSIREEIQDRRKALSDEMRTAFRQFRDIDREAEADVEKFNKEVASFAMDALLDGLNDKYGEVVECKLYLGAVREDILENLGAILGAQKPPENPLAAMMGGGVPDPTRRYKVNLVVDNSKLEGAPVIMEQNPGHDRVFGTTEKEARFGALVTDYTMIRGGSAHMANGGFLILPIEDLARNPGTYEALKRTLLNKKLEIEELAARMGYVSTRSLRPEPIPFDCKVIIVGDGRYYYMLYQGDPEFKKIFKVKAEFNSTMERTQENVEQYAQFMCNLANKEGLKHLEQTGIASVVEYSSRLASDQDKLSTQFATVSDIIREANYYAESNGSEYITEDHV
;
A
#
# COMPACT_ATOMS: atom_id res chain seq x y z
N LEU A 1 -5.77 -8.59 37.22
CA LEU A 1 -6.84 -7.64 36.88
C LEU A 1 -6.74 -6.49 37.87
N TYR A 2 -6.47 -5.27 37.42
CA TYR A 2 -6.78 -4.09 38.19
C TYR A 2 -8.31 -4.07 38.27
N GLU A 3 -8.85 -4.43 39.40
CA GLU A 3 -10.28 -4.46 39.61
C GLU A 3 -10.82 -3.06 39.35
N ILE A 4 -11.68 -2.97 38.36
CA ILE A 4 -12.42 -1.74 38.07
C ILE A 4 -13.47 -1.66 39.15
N ILE A 5 -13.13 -0.94 40.20
CA ILE A 5 -13.89 -0.92 41.47
C ILE A 5 -15.27 -0.31 41.22
N GLY A 6 -16.33 -1.00 41.67
CA GLY A 6 -17.71 -0.52 41.65
C GLY A 6 -18.32 -0.29 40.27
N GLN A 7 -17.80 -0.92 39.19
CA GLN A 7 -18.25 -0.75 37.80
C GLN A 7 -18.82 -2.02 37.17
N ASP A 8 -19.39 -2.93 37.91
CA ASP A 8 -19.84 -4.26 37.46
C ASP A 8 -20.76 -4.21 36.24
N ARG A 9 -21.66 -3.21 36.17
CA ARG A 9 -22.58 -3.04 35.05
C ARG A 9 -21.81 -2.67 33.76
N ALA A 10 -20.82 -1.77 33.88
CA ALA A 10 -20.00 -1.37 32.75
C ALA A 10 -19.16 -2.55 32.24
N ILE A 11 -18.56 -3.33 33.16
CA ILE A 11 -17.78 -4.52 32.83
C ILE A 11 -18.63 -5.56 32.13
N LYS A 12 -19.82 -5.88 32.65
CA LYS A 12 -20.75 -6.82 32.01
C LYS A 12 -21.18 -6.35 30.61
N ALA A 13 -21.42 -5.04 30.43
CA ALA A 13 -21.76 -4.48 29.14
C ALA A 13 -20.58 -4.55 28.16
N LEU A 14 -19.34 -4.30 28.62
CA LEU A 14 -18.12 -4.46 27.84
C LEU A 14 -17.95 -5.93 27.41
N GLN A 15 -18.03 -6.87 28.34
CA GLN A 15 -17.92 -8.30 28.06
C GLN A 15 -18.94 -8.73 27.00
N PHE A 16 -20.21 -8.40 27.20
CA PHE A 16 -21.26 -8.69 26.23
C PHE A 16 -20.95 -8.13 24.85
N GLY A 17 -20.58 -6.84 24.77
CA GLY A 17 -20.33 -6.18 23.50
C GLY A 17 -19.10 -6.71 22.75
N LEU A 18 -18.10 -7.22 23.50
CA LEU A 18 -16.89 -7.80 22.92
C LEU A 18 -17.07 -9.27 22.52
N ASP A 19 -17.92 -10.01 23.22
CA ASP A 19 -18.16 -11.44 22.93
C ASP A 19 -19.12 -11.65 21.75
N ILE A 20 -20.04 -10.69 21.53
CA ILE A 20 -21.01 -10.79 20.45
C ILE A 20 -20.33 -10.47 19.10
N LYS A 21 -20.43 -11.39 18.15
CA LYS A 21 -19.84 -11.27 16.80
C LYS A 21 -20.78 -10.65 15.77
N GLU A 22 -22.05 -10.43 16.14
CA GLU A 22 -23.06 -9.88 15.26
C GLU A 22 -22.75 -8.46 14.82
N GLU A 23 -23.22 -8.10 13.63
CA GLU A 23 -23.02 -6.80 13.03
C GLU A 23 -23.65 -5.65 13.84
N GLY A 24 -22.96 -4.53 13.87
CA GLY A 24 -23.43 -3.31 14.54
C GLY A 24 -23.29 -3.34 16.07
N PHE A 25 -22.73 -4.38 16.66
CA PHE A 25 -22.45 -4.44 18.09
C PHE A 25 -21.08 -3.83 18.43
N ASN A 26 -20.80 -2.65 17.88
CA ASN A 26 -19.71 -1.82 18.36
C ASN A 26 -20.13 -1.16 19.68
N LEU A 27 -19.16 -0.66 20.44
CA LEU A 27 -19.37 -0.19 21.79
C LEU A 27 -19.24 1.33 21.89
N TYR A 28 -20.09 1.93 22.70
CA TYR A 28 -19.88 3.27 23.23
C TYR A 28 -19.64 3.18 24.74
N VAL A 29 -18.46 3.62 25.18
CA VAL A 29 -18.09 3.63 26.59
C VAL A 29 -18.24 5.04 27.12
N ALA A 30 -19.33 5.23 27.90
CA ALA A 30 -19.67 6.50 28.53
C ALA A 30 -19.06 6.59 29.92
N GLY A 31 -18.64 7.79 30.30
CA GLY A 31 -18.22 8.09 31.70
C GLY A 31 -17.54 9.44 31.80
N MET A 32 -17.50 10.00 32.99
CA MET A 32 -16.81 11.26 33.27
C MET A 32 -15.29 11.12 33.09
N PRO A 33 -14.56 12.20 32.78
CA PRO A 33 -13.09 12.21 32.84
C PRO A 33 -12.64 11.78 34.25
N GLY A 34 -11.48 11.09 34.31
CA GLY A 34 -10.90 10.69 35.60
C GLY A 34 -11.45 9.40 36.23
N THR A 35 -12.46 8.75 35.61
CA THR A 35 -13.05 7.47 36.12
C THR A 35 -12.20 6.24 35.78
N GLY A 36 -10.99 6.41 35.24
CA GLY A 36 -10.11 5.27 34.84
C GLY A 36 -10.59 4.49 33.62
N LYS A 37 -11.70 4.89 32.97
CA LYS A 37 -12.32 4.13 31.87
C LYS A 37 -11.38 3.78 30.71
N LYS A 38 -10.49 4.71 30.30
CA LYS A 38 -9.54 4.47 29.20
C LYS A 38 -8.55 3.34 29.54
N THR A 39 -7.93 3.44 30.72
CA THR A 39 -6.99 2.43 31.21
C THR A 39 -7.66 1.06 31.36
N ALA A 40 -8.83 1.07 31.98
CA ALA A 40 -9.63 -0.13 32.19
C ALA A 40 -9.97 -0.85 30.87
N ILE A 41 -10.43 -0.11 29.87
CA ILE A 41 -10.76 -0.65 28.55
C ILE A 41 -9.52 -1.25 27.88
N VAL A 42 -8.42 -0.48 27.81
CA VAL A 42 -7.18 -0.94 27.15
C VAL A 42 -6.68 -2.22 27.81
N THR A 43 -6.56 -2.24 29.15
CA THR A 43 -6.09 -3.43 29.86
C THR A 43 -6.99 -4.65 29.62
N TYR A 44 -8.31 -4.47 29.63
CA TYR A 44 -9.24 -5.55 29.37
C TYR A 44 -9.14 -6.05 27.91
N LEU A 45 -9.05 -5.14 26.95
CA LEU A 45 -8.91 -5.50 25.54
C LEU A 45 -7.58 -6.18 25.24
N GLU A 46 -6.47 -5.73 25.84
CA GLU A 46 -5.16 -6.38 25.68
C GLU A 46 -5.16 -7.81 26.21
N GLN A 47 -5.88 -8.07 27.32
CA GLN A 47 -6.05 -9.41 27.83
C GLN A 47 -6.87 -10.28 26.85
N LYS A 48 -8.01 -9.75 26.36
CA LYS A 48 -8.86 -10.45 25.39
C LYS A 48 -8.14 -10.69 24.06
N ALA A 49 -7.38 -9.72 23.60
CA ALA A 49 -6.64 -9.77 22.35
C ALA A 49 -5.60 -10.90 22.33
N LYS A 50 -4.98 -11.22 23.45
CA LYS A 50 -4.04 -12.35 23.58
C LYS A 50 -4.69 -13.73 23.35
N GLU A 51 -6.02 -13.83 23.53
CA GLU A 51 -6.77 -15.06 23.28
C GLU A 51 -7.20 -15.19 21.81
N MET A 52 -7.03 -14.13 21.01
CA MET A 52 -7.40 -14.08 19.59
C MET A 52 -6.19 -14.40 18.70
N SER A 53 -6.47 -14.90 17.50
CA SER A 53 -5.44 -15.12 16.49
C SER A 53 -4.86 -13.81 15.98
N VAL A 54 -3.58 -13.81 15.62
CA VAL A 54 -2.93 -12.70 14.95
C VAL A 54 -3.55 -12.53 13.55
N PRO A 55 -4.02 -11.33 13.18
CA PRO A 55 -4.61 -11.10 11.86
C PRO A 55 -3.54 -11.02 10.76
N SER A 56 -4.01 -11.09 9.51
CA SER A 56 -3.19 -11.06 8.32
C SER A 56 -2.43 -9.75 8.12
N ASP A 57 -1.26 -9.83 7.49
CA ASP A 57 -0.57 -8.67 6.93
C ASP A 57 -1.30 -8.16 5.68
N TRP A 58 -1.15 -6.87 5.38
CA TRP A 58 -1.71 -6.27 4.17
C TRP A 58 -0.65 -5.50 3.40
N CYS A 59 -0.57 -5.78 2.10
CA CYS A 59 0.33 -5.12 1.17
C CYS A 59 -0.45 -4.52 0.00
N TYR A 60 0.10 -3.46 -0.60
CA TYR A 60 -0.33 -3.00 -1.93
C TYR A 60 0.76 -3.30 -2.95
N VAL A 61 0.33 -3.76 -4.11
CA VAL A 61 1.19 -4.03 -5.28
C VAL A 61 0.66 -3.31 -6.50
N TYR A 62 1.54 -3.13 -7.49
CA TYR A 62 1.17 -2.51 -8.75
C TYR A 62 0.15 -3.36 -9.51
N ASN A 63 -0.87 -2.70 -10.04
CA ASN A 63 -1.84 -3.32 -10.94
C ASN A 63 -1.39 -3.04 -12.38
N PHE A 64 -1.02 -4.09 -13.09
CA PHE A 64 -0.50 -3.99 -14.45
C PHE A 64 -1.59 -3.66 -15.49
N GLU A 65 -2.87 -3.84 -15.16
CA GLU A 65 -4.00 -3.45 -16.00
C GLU A 65 -4.36 -1.97 -15.83
N ASP A 66 -4.36 -1.48 -14.57
CA ASP A 66 -4.69 -0.09 -14.24
C ASP A 66 -3.80 0.41 -13.09
N GLY A 67 -2.70 1.05 -13.42
CA GLY A 67 -1.75 1.56 -12.44
C GLY A 67 -2.31 2.59 -11.44
N GLN A 68 -3.54 3.10 -11.66
CA GLN A 68 -4.22 3.98 -10.71
C GLN A 68 -4.99 3.20 -9.63
N LYS A 69 -5.16 1.88 -9.79
CA LYS A 69 -5.86 1.00 -8.86
C LYS A 69 -4.95 -0.12 -8.33
N PRO A 70 -4.01 0.20 -7.43
CA PRO A 70 -3.16 -0.81 -6.82
C PRO A 70 -3.96 -1.94 -6.18
N ASN A 71 -3.52 -3.18 -6.37
CA ASN A 71 -4.16 -4.36 -5.80
C ASN A 71 -3.75 -4.56 -4.34
N ALA A 72 -4.70 -4.97 -3.50
CA ALA A 72 -4.44 -5.36 -2.13
C ALA A 72 -4.10 -6.85 -2.05
N LEU A 73 -3.02 -7.18 -1.34
CA LEU A 73 -2.65 -8.57 -1.03
C LEU A 73 -2.84 -8.84 0.45
N GLN A 74 -3.57 -9.91 0.76
CA GLN A 74 -3.72 -10.45 2.11
C GLN A 74 -2.75 -11.59 2.32
N LEU A 75 -1.92 -11.50 3.35
CA LEU A 75 -0.88 -12.48 3.66
C LEU A 75 -0.98 -12.92 5.13
N PRO A 76 -0.64 -14.16 5.47
CA PRO A 76 -0.43 -14.55 6.85
C PRO A 76 0.53 -13.60 7.59
N ALA A 77 0.32 -13.41 8.89
CA ALA A 77 1.14 -12.54 9.72
C ALA A 77 2.65 -12.84 9.58
N GLY A 78 3.44 -11.82 9.33
CA GLY A 78 4.89 -11.90 9.13
C GLY A 78 5.32 -12.27 7.70
N MET A 79 4.42 -12.75 6.84
CA MET A 79 4.76 -13.03 5.45
C MET A 79 4.86 -11.77 4.59
N GLY A 80 4.16 -10.69 4.96
CA GLY A 80 4.21 -9.42 4.24
C GLY A 80 5.61 -8.80 4.25
N SER A 81 6.25 -8.73 5.41
CA SER A 81 7.63 -8.23 5.54
C SER A 81 8.65 -9.10 4.82
N GLN A 82 8.44 -10.42 4.81
CA GLN A 82 9.26 -11.36 4.04
C GLN A 82 9.10 -11.16 2.54
N LEU A 83 7.87 -11.00 2.05
CA LEU A 83 7.60 -10.75 0.63
C LEU A 83 8.27 -9.45 0.16
N VAL A 84 8.23 -8.37 0.96
CA VAL A 84 8.94 -7.12 0.65
C VAL A 84 10.44 -7.36 0.47
N ALA A 85 11.06 -8.09 1.40
CA ALA A 85 12.50 -8.38 1.35
C ALA A 85 12.88 -9.30 0.18
N ASP A 86 12.08 -10.35 -0.05
CA ASP A 86 12.33 -11.32 -1.11
C ASP A 86 12.12 -10.70 -2.50
N MET A 87 11.09 -9.87 -2.68
CA MET A 87 10.87 -9.12 -3.94
C MET A 87 11.97 -8.10 -4.20
N ALA A 88 12.46 -7.41 -3.17
CA ALA A 88 13.61 -6.51 -3.33
C ALA A 88 14.86 -7.28 -3.79
N ARG A 89 15.12 -8.46 -3.21
CA ARG A 89 16.22 -9.35 -3.62
C ARG A 89 16.01 -9.85 -5.04
N PHE A 90 14.81 -10.33 -5.36
CA PHE A 90 14.46 -10.78 -6.70
C PHE A 90 14.74 -9.71 -7.76
N ILE A 91 14.33 -8.46 -7.53
CA ILE A 91 14.57 -7.35 -8.47
C ILE A 91 16.08 -7.18 -8.75
N GLU A 92 16.91 -7.21 -7.70
CA GLU A 92 18.37 -7.05 -7.86
C GLU A 92 19.04 -8.25 -8.55
N GLU A 93 18.63 -9.47 -8.20
CA GLU A 93 19.14 -10.70 -8.79
C GLU A 93 18.69 -10.83 -10.26
N MET A 94 17.44 -10.54 -10.55
CA MET A 94 16.87 -10.51 -11.89
C MET A 94 17.62 -9.52 -12.81
N LYS A 95 17.88 -8.29 -12.34
CA LYS A 95 18.67 -7.30 -13.09
C LYS A 95 20.06 -7.83 -13.43
N LYS A 96 20.73 -8.49 -12.47
CA LYS A 96 22.06 -9.07 -12.67
C LYS A 96 22.01 -10.25 -13.64
N ALA A 97 21.04 -11.14 -13.48
CA ALA A 97 20.87 -12.32 -14.33
C ALA A 97 20.56 -11.93 -15.78
N LEU A 98 19.62 -10.99 -15.98
CA LEU A 98 19.31 -10.47 -17.32
C LEU A 98 20.55 -9.83 -17.96
N LYS A 99 21.25 -8.97 -17.23
CA LYS A 99 22.46 -8.34 -17.76
C LYS A 99 23.51 -9.37 -18.18
N ALA A 100 23.79 -10.35 -17.31
CA ALA A 100 24.76 -11.41 -17.61
C ALA A 100 24.35 -12.25 -18.83
N SER A 101 23.07 -12.59 -18.97
CA SER A 101 22.56 -13.38 -20.10
C SER A 101 22.63 -12.62 -21.42
N PHE A 102 22.28 -11.33 -21.43
CA PHE A 102 22.29 -10.50 -22.64
C PHE A 102 23.68 -9.98 -23.03
N GLU A 103 24.67 -10.00 -22.13
CA GLU A 103 26.08 -9.68 -22.39
C GLU A 103 26.91 -10.94 -22.67
N SER A 104 26.33 -12.15 -22.70
CA SER A 104 27.04 -13.40 -22.93
C SER A 104 27.40 -13.58 -24.41
N ASP A 105 28.54 -14.23 -24.66
CA ASP A 105 29.00 -14.58 -26.03
C ASP A 105 28.02 -15.53 -26.73
N ASP A 106 27.39 -16.44 -26.00
CA ASP A 106 26.35 -17.36 -26.53
C ASP A 106 25.14 -16.61 -27.07
N TYR A 107 24.64 -15.61 -26.31
CA TYR A 107 23.57 -14.75 -26.80
C TYR A 107 23.96 -13.96 -28.04
N ALA A 108 25.16 -13.35 -28.03
CA ALA A 108 25.66 -12.59 -29.18
C ALA A 108 25.76 -13.46 -30.43
N SER A 109 26.33 -14.66 -30.31
CA SER A 109 26.49 -15.60 -31.42
C SER A 109 25.16 -16.09 -32.00
N ARG A 110 24.20 -16.48 -31.12
CA ARG A 110 22.86 -16.93 -31.56
C ARG A 110 22.05 -15.80 -32.20
N ARG A 111 22.14 -14.59 -31.65
CA ARG A 111 21.48 -13.42 -32.24
C ARG A 111 22.05 -13.09 -33.61
N GLU A 112 23.39 -13.16 -33.79
CA GLU A 112 24.06 -12.96 -35.06
C GLU A 112 23.65 -14.03 -36.07
N GLU A 113 23.60 -15.30 -35.68
CA GLU A 113 23.13 -16.43 -36.51
C GLU A 113 21.70 -16.23 -37.00
N THR A 114 20.81 -15.83 -36.10
CA THR A 114 19.41 -15.52 -36.44
C THR A 114 19.32 -14.38 -37.46
N LEU A 115 20.03 -13.28 -37.23
CA LEU A 115 20.00 -12.12 -38.12
C LEU A 115 20.61 -12.46 -39.48
N LYS A 116 21.71 -13.22 -39.50
CA LYS A 116 22.39 -13.65 -40.75
C LYS A 116 21.44 -14.45 -41.64
N GLY A 117 20.63 -15.34 -41.08
CA GLY A 117 19.63 -16.07 -41.87
C GLY A 117 18.64 -15.17 -42.61
N PHE A 118 18.27 -14.03 -42.00
CA PHE A 118 17.40 -13.04 -42.64
C PHE A 118 18.17 -12.15 -43.64
N GLU A 119 19.42 -11.81 -43.35
CA GLU A 119 20.30 -11.08 -44.30
C GLU A 119 20.55 -11.90 -45.56
N ASP A 120 20.80 -13.20 -45.45
CA ASP A 120 20.98 -14.11 -46.58
C ASP A 120 19.71 -14.14 -47.45
N LYS A 121 18.51 -14.26 -46.87
CA LYS A 121 17.22 -14.19 -47.62
C LYS A 121 17.07 -12.86 -48.37
N LYS A 122 17.42 -11.73 -47.74
CA LYS A 122 17.40 -10.42 -48.43
C LYS A 122 18.37 -10.34 -49.56
N GLN A 123 19.58 -10.91 -49.39
CA GLN A 123 20.60 -10.92 -50.42
C GLN A 123 20.18 -11.78 -51.62
N GLU A 124 19.55 -12.95 -51.37
CA GLU A 124 18.97 -13.78 -52.41
C GLU A 124 17.91 -13.01 -53.22
N LEU A 125 16.96 -12.40 -52.54
CA LEU A 125 15.90 -11.60 -53.19
C LEU A 125 16.46 -10.41 -53.96
N MET A 126 17.53 -9.76 -53.47
CA MET A 126 18.23 -8.68 -54.16
C MET A 126 18.97 -9.22 -55.42
N ASN A 127 19.60 -10.40 -55.34
CA ASN A 127 20.25 -11.03 -56.48
C ASN A 127 19.24 -11.41 -57.57
N GLU A 128 18.08 -11.98 -57.17
CA GLU A 128 17.00 -12.26 -58.13
C GLU A 128 16.48 -10.99 -58.82
N LEU A 129 16.29 -9.92 -58.05
CA LEU A 129 15.86 -8.63 -58.61
C LEU A 129 16.89 -8.03 -59.57
N ASN A 130 18.17 -8.10 -59.23
CA ASN A 130 19.26 -7.65 -60.10
C ASN A 130 19.37 -8.48 -61.39
N GLN A 131 19.17 -9.81 -61.29
CA GLN A 131 19.18 -10.69 -62.48
C GLN A 131 18.03 -10.32 -63.44
N LYS A 132 16.81 -10.15 -62.88
CA LYS A 132 15.63 -9.72 -63.67
C LYS A 132 15.86 -8.35 -64.33
N ALA A 133 16.50 -7.44 -63.61
CA ALA A 133 16.84 -6.13 -64.16
C ALA A 133 17.84 -6.26 -65.34
N GLN A 134 18.85 -7.09 -65.19
CA GLN A 134 19.85 -7.35 -66.28
C GLN A 134 19.16 -8.01 -67.50
N ASP A 135 18.31 -9.00 -67.22
CA ASP A 135 17.55 -9.70 -68.31
C ASP A 135 16.61 -8.74 -69.03
N ALA A 136 16.07 -7.76 -68.35
CA ALA A 136 15.24 -6.70 -68.95
C ALA A 136 16.06 -5.56 -69.60
N GLY A 137 17.41 -5.59 -69.55
CA GLY A 137 18.27 -4.55 -70.06
C GLY A 137 18.43 -3.30 -69.17
N PHE A 138 18.38 -3.49 -67.87
CA PHE A 138 18.53 -2.42 -66.87
C PHE A 138 19.54 -2.79 -65.77
N VAL A 139 20.06 -1.76 -65.11
CA VAL A 139 20.85 -1.89 -63.88
C VAL A 139 20.13 -1.13 -62.74
N ILE A 140 20.04 -1.77 -61.60
CA ILE A 140 19.54 -1.14 -60.36
C ILE A 140 20.72 -0.50 -59.65
N GLN A 141 20.68 0.81 -59.44
CA GLN A 141 21.72 1.55 -58.74
C GLN A 141 21.14 2.25 -57.50
N ARG A 142 21.89 2.20 -56.40
CA ARG A 142 21.51 2.91 -55.16
C ARG A 142 21.87 4.38 -55.29
N SER A 143 20.89 5.26 -55.11
CA SER A 143 21.06 6.71 -55.06
C SER A 143 20.71 7.26 -53.68
N GLN A 144 20.96 8.56 -53.44
CA GLN A 144 20.59 9.25 -52.20
C GLN A 144 19.07 9.29 -51.94
N ILE A 145 18.25 9.13 -53.00
CA ILE A 145 16.79 9.22 -52.95
C ILE A 145 16.14 7.81 -52.97
N GLY A 146 16.97 6.73 -53.09
CA GLY A 146 16.46 5.35 -53.17
C GLY A 146 17.17 4.56 -54.30
N MET A 147 16.56 3.46 -54.74
CA MET A 147 17.05 2.66 -55.86
C MET A 147 16.50 3.19 -57.18
N VAL A 148 17.36 3.38 -58.15
CA VAL A 148 17.04 3.91 -59.50
C VAL A 148 17.30 2.84 -60.53
N ILE A 149 16.38 2.69 -61.48
CA ILE A 149 16.47 1.80 -62.61
C ILE A 149 17.08 2.56 -63.81
N ILE A 150 18.26 2.16 -64.25
CA ILE A 150 18.98 2.80 -65.36
C ILE A 150 19.04 1.85 -66.53
N PRO A 151 18.56 2.25 -67.73
CA PRO A 151 18.65 1.41 -68.93
C PRO A 151 20.07 1.24 -69.43
N VAL A 152 20.35 0.07 -69.93
CA VAL A 152 21.65 -0.31 -70.54
C VAL A 152 21.43 -0.67 -72.04
N ILE A 153 22.11 0.05 -72.93
CA ILE A 153 22.08 -0.25 -74.39
C ILE A 153 23.52 -0.47 -74.86
N ASN A 154 23.73 -1.55 -75.52
CA ASN A 154 25.09 -1.95 -75.99
C ASN A 154 26.15 -1.94 -74.88
N GLY A 155 25.83 -2.32 -73.66
CA GLY A 155 26.72 -2.39 -72.51
C GLY A 155 27.04 -1.05 -71.83
N GLN A 156 26.37 0.06 -72.23
CA GLN A 156 26.57 1.38 -71.64
C GLN A 156 25.33 1.84 -70.94
N LEU A 157 25.50 2.42 -69.70
CA LEU A 157 24.42 3.08 -68.92
C LEU A 157 23.98 4.33 -69.67
N ILE A 158 22.69 4.48 -69.88
CA ILE A 158 22.07 5.61 -70.57
C ILE A 158 21.49 6.58 -69.59
N ASN A 159 21.91 7.86 -69.62
CA ASN A 159 21.32 8.92 -68.85
C ASN A 159 20.03 9.48 -69.48
N GLU A 160 19.30 10.35 -68.79
CA GLU A 160 18.01 10.91 -69.27
C GLU A 160 18.21 11.73 -70.59
N GLU A 161 19.31 12.43 -70.74
CA GLU A 161 19.60 13.21 -71.95
C GLU A 161 19.78 12.29 -73.16
N GLN A 162 20.54 11.22 -73.01
CA GLN A 162 20.78 10.19 -74.07
C GLN A 162 19.46 9.43 -74.36
N PHE A 163 18.66 9.16 -73.38
CA PHE A 163 17.36 8.51 -73.53
C PHE A 163 16.40 9.37 -74.39
N SER A 164 16.41 10.70 -74.20
CA SER A 164 15.54 11.61 -74.94
C SER A 164 15.83 11.65 -76.48
N ILE A 165 17.04 11.29 -76.92
CA ILE A 165 17.47 11.33 -78.28
C ILE A 165 17.15 10.03 -79.05
N LEU A 166 16.72 8.95 -78.35
CA LEU A 166 16.38 7.66 -78.97
C LEU A 166 15.09 7.75 -79.79
N PRO A 167 14.93 6.92 -80.89
CA PRO A 167 13.69 6.80 -81.63
C PRO A 167 12.50 6.50 -80.74
N GLN A 168 11.31 7.01 -81.14
CA GLN A 168 10.07 6.91 -80.28
C GLN A 168 9.71 5.45 -79.99
N SER A 169 9.82 4.54 -80.93
CA SER A 169 9.53 3.11 -80.76
C SER A 169 10.44 2.43 -79.74
N ILE A 170 11.70 2.80 -79.69
CA ILE A 170 12.64 2.26 -78.69
C ILE A 170 12.38 2.85 -77.28
N ARG A 171 12.02 4.12 -77.26
CA ARG A 171 11.67 4.76 -75.95
C ARG A 171 10.42 4.14 -75.35
N GLU A 172 9.37 3.87 -76.14
CA GLU A 172 8.14 3.22 -75.68
C GLU A 172 8.43 1.80 -75.16
N GLU A 173 9.22 1.01 -75.87
CA GLU A 173 9.61 -0.33 -75.45
C GLU A 173 10.41 -0.32 -74.14
N ILE A 174 11.36 0.59 -74.00
CA ILE A 174 12.18 0.74 -72.79
C ILE A 174 11.27 1.21 -71.61
N GLN A 175 10.27 2.11 -71.84
CA GLN A 175 9.34 2.57 -70.81
C GLN A 175 8.45 1.46 -70.30
N ASP A 176 7.92 0.61 -71.22
CA ASP A 176 7.05 -0.53 -70.84
C ASP A 176 7.84 -1.55 -70.01
N ARG A 177 9.06 -1.91 -70.40
CA ARG A 177 9.93 -2.77 -69.64
C ARG A 177 10.33 -2.16 -68.31
N ARG A 178 10.61 -0.85 -68.25
CA ARG A 178 10.91 -0.11 -66.99
C ARG A 178 9.71 -0.13 -66.05
N LYS A 179 8.47 0.01 -66.57
CA LYS A 179 7.27 -0.06 -65.77
C LYS A 179 7.07 -1.43 -65.15
N ALA A 180 7.23 -2.51 -65.97
CA ALA A 180 7.17 -3.88 -65.44
C ALA A 180 8.19 -4.15 -64.36
N LEU A 181 9.46 -3.74 -64.57
CA LEU A 181 10.53 -3.88 -63.57
C LEU A 181 10.25 -3.04 -62.30
N SER A 182 9.67 -1.84 -62.46
CA SER A 182 9.26 -1.01 -61.31
C SER A 182 8.19 -1.66 -60.46
N ASP A 183 7.23 -2.40 -61.05
CA ASP A 183 6.22 -3.15 -60.32
C ASP A 183 6.79 -4.37 -59.60
N GLU A 184 7.76 -5.07 -60.24
CA GLU A 184 8.51 -6.14 -59.56
C GLU A 184 9.36 -5.60 -58.39
N MET A 185 10.03 -4.48 -58.59
CA MET A 185 10.79 -3.81 -57.58
C MET A 185 9.89 -3.41 -56.35
N ARG A 186 8.68 -2.91 -56.64
CA ARG A 186 7.70 -2.60 -55.57
C ARG A 186 7.29 -3.85 -54.78
N THR A 187 7.16 -4.97 -55.45
CA THR A 187 6.87 -6.26 -54.83
C THR A 187 8.03 -6.74 -53.96
N ALA A 188 9.26 -6.70 -54.49
CA ALA A 188 10.46 -7.05 -53.74
C ALA A 188 10.62 -6.16 -52.46
N PHE A 189 10.35 -4.86 -52.54
CA PHE A 189 10.37 -3.98 -51.36
C PHE A 189 9.30 -4.29 -50.32
N ARG A 190 8.15 -4.86 -50.71
CA ARG A 190 7.18 -5.39 -49.73
C ARG A 190 7.75 -6.63 -49.04
N GLN A 191 8.33 -7.53 -49.80
CA GLN A 191 8.98 -8.74 -49.27
C GLN A 191 10.15 -8.39 -48.33
N PHE A 192 10.97 -7.38 -48.63
CA PHE A 192 12.01 -6.91 -47.71
C PHE A 192 11.44 -6.46 -46.39
N ARG A 193 10.34 -5.68 -46.41
CA ARG A 193 9.67 -5.23 -45.15
C ARG A 193 9.06 -6.38 -44.39
N ASP A 194 8.56 -7.40 -45.08
CA ASP A 194 8.01 -8.57 -44.41
C ASP A 194 9.12 -9.39 -43.75
N ILE A 195 10.27 -9.57 -44.44
CA ILE A 195 11.49 -10.20 -43.88
C ILE A 195 12.02 -9.41 -42.67
N ASP A 196 12.02 -8.06 -42.71
CA ASP A 196 12.42 -7.22 -41.57
C ASP A 196 11.50 -7.45 -40.36
N ARG A 197 10.18 -7.50 -40.56
CA ARG A 197 9.21 -7.76 -39.50
C ARG A 197 9.36 -9.17 -38.93
N GLU A 198 9.60 -10.18 -39.75
CA GLU A 198 9.88 -11.54 -39.29
C GLU A 198 11.15 -11.58 -38.44
N ALA A 199 12.22 -10.91 -38.91
CA ALA A 199 13.46 -10.82 -38.16
C ALA A 199 13.31 -10.14 -36.79
N GLU A 200 12.58 -9.02 -36.76
CA GLU A 200 12.27 -8.33 -35.51
C GLU A 200 11.47 -9.22 -34.55
N ALA A 201 10.45 -9.93 -35.07
CA ALA A 201 9.61 -10.82 -34.26
C ALA A 201 10.39 -12.03 -33.70
N ASP A 202 11.26 -12.64 -34.52
CA ASP A 202 12.08 -13.78 -34.12
C ASP A 202 13.14 -13.36 -33.08
N VAL A 203 13.77 -12.18 -33.26
CA VAL A 203 14.69 -11.62 -32.24
C VAL A 203 13.97 -11.30 -30.95
N GLU A 204 12.76 -10.73 -31.01
CA GLU A 204 11.96 -10.45 -29.81
C GLU A 204 11.59 -11.74 -29.09
N LYS A 205 11.15 -12.78 -29.81
CA LYS A 205 10.85 -14.08 -29.24
C LYS A 205 12.08 -14.70 -28.59
N PHE A 206 13.24 -14.68 -29.26
CA PHE A 206 14.50 -15.17 -28.70
C PHE A 206 14.89 -14.40 -27.42
N ASN A 207 14.75 -13.07 -27.42
CA ASN A 207 15.01 -12.27 -26.24
C ASN A 207 14.09 -12.66 -25.05
N LYS A 208 12.81 -12.93 -25.30
CA LYS A 208 11.86 -13.41 -24.28
C LYS A 208 12.25 -14.79 -23.74
N GLU A 209 12.73 -15.70 -24.59
CA GLU A 209 13.20 -17.02 -24.19
C GLU A 209 14.45 -16.93 -23.29
N VAL A 210 15.42 -16.11 -23.66
CA VAL A 210 16.64 -15.88 -22.87
C VAL A 210 16.31 -15.24 -21.52
N ALA A 211 15.40 -14.26 -21.51
CA ALA A 211 14.96 -13.61 -20.28
C ALA A 211 14.19 -14.56 -19.36
N SER A 212 13.29 -15.38 -19.92
CA SER A 212 12.58 -16.42 -19.15
C SER A 212 13.56 -17.37 -18.48
N PHE A 213 14.51 -17.90 -19.22
CA PHE A 213 15.53 -18.80 -18.67
C PHE A 213 16.34 -18.15 -17.53
N ALA A 214 16.65 -16.87 -17.65
CA ALA A 214 17.42 -16.14 -16.64
C ALA A 214 16.65 -15.89 -15.34
N MET A 215 15.30 -15.77 -15.38
CA MET A 215 14.52 -15.36 -14.22
C MET A 215 13.57 -16.44 -13.68
N ASP A 216 13.21 -17.47 -14.48
CA ASP A 216 12.19 -18.45 -14.07
C ASP A 216 12.58 -19.19 -12.78
N ALA A 217 13.85 -19.56 -12.62
CA ALA A 217 14.33 -20.18 -11.36
C ALA A 217 14.18 -19.26 -10.13
N LEU A 218 14.32 -17.95 -10.29
CA LEU A 218 14.13 -16.98 -9.22
C LEU A 218 12.65 -16.82 -8.87
N LEU A 219 11.78 -16.82 -9.89
CA LEU A 219 10.33 -16.74 -9.72
C LEU A 219 9.75 -18.04 -9.14
N ASP A 220 10.28 -19.20 -9.53
CA ASP A 220 9.87 -20.49 -8.96
C ASP A 220 10.13 -20.53 -7.46
N GLY A 221 11.28 -20.03 -7.00
CA GLY A 221 11.56 -19.91 -5.57
C GLY A 221 10.58 -18.99 -4.81
N LEU A 222 10.08 -17.95 -5.45
CA LEU A 222 9.02 -17.11 -4.89
C LEU A 222 7.66 -17.80 -4.92
N ASN A 223 7.33 -18.51 -6.02
CA ASN A 223 6.09 -19.25 -6.15
C ASN A 223 6.01 -20.42 -5.14
N ASP A 224 7.11 -21.11 -4.87
CA ASP A 224 7.16 -22.17 -3.85
C ASP A 224 6.83 -21.63 -2.46
N LYS A 225 7.24 -20.39 -2.17
CA LYS A 225 7.05 -19.75 -0.87
C LYS A 225 5.69 -19.07 -0.71
N TYR A 226 5.18 -18.42 -1.78
CA TYR A 226 3.99 -17.56 -1.73
C TYR A 226 2.83 -18.07 -2.58
N GLY A 227 3.01 -19.10 -3.37
CA GLY A 227 2.04 -19.58 -4.36
C GLY A 227 0.79 -20.25 -3.78
N GLU A 228 0.76 -20.57 -2.47
CA GLU A 228 -0.46 -20.99 -1.78
C GLU A 228 -1.47 -19.83 -1.66
N VAL A 229 -1.00 -18.56 -1.66
CA VAL A 229 -1.83 -17.37 -1.68
C VAL A 229 -2.14 -17.02 -3.14
N VAL A 230 -3.40 -17.21 -3.55
CA VAL A 230 -3.83 -17.07 -4.95
C VAL A 230 -3.47 -15.69 -5.53
N GLU A 231 -3.71 -14.63 -4.75
CA GLU A 231 -3.43 -13.26 -5.15
C GLU A 231 -1.93 -13.03 -5.38
N CYS A 232 -1.06 -13.63 -4.55
CA CYS A 232 0.39 -13.56 -4.74
C CYS A 232 0.82 -14.29 -6.00
N LYS A 233 0.27 -15.46 -6.27
CA LYS A 233 0.56 -16.22 -7.50
C LYS A 233 0.18 -15.44 -8.76
N LEU A 234 -0.99 -14.81 -8.76
CA LEU A 234 -1.43 -13.95 -9.86
C LEU A 234 -0.51 -12.75 -10.03
N TYR A 235 -0.12 -12.10 -8.94
CA TYR A 235 0.82 -10.99 -8.96
C TYR A 235 2.18 -11.38 -9.54
N LEU A 236 2.78 -12.49 -9.08
CA LEU A 236 4.07 -12.98 -9.59
C LEU A 236 4.01 -13.35 -11.08
N GLY A 237 2.89 -13.92 -11.53
CA GLY A 237 2.63 -14.17 -12.95
C GLY A 237 2.59 -12.88 -13.77
N ALA A 238 1.89 -11.87 -13.29
CA ALA A 238 1.81 -10.56 -13.94
C ALA A 238 3.17 -9.84 -13.96
N VAL A 239 3.97 -9.95 -12.89
CA VAL A 239 5.35 -9.45 -12.84
C VAL A 239 6.20 -10.10 -13.93
N ARG A 240 6.09 -11.43 -14.08
CA ARG A 240 6.81 -12.18 -15.11
C ARG A 240 6.50 -11.67 -16.52
N GLU A 241 5.23 -11.54 -16.83
CA GLU A 241 4.78 -11.07 -18.16
C GLU A 241 5.24 -9.64 -18.43
N ASP A 242 5.07 -8.73 -17.45
CA ASP A 242 5.51 -7.34 -17.61
C ASP A 242 7.02 -7.20 -17.80
N ILE A 243 7.83 -8.02 -17.13
CA ILE A 243 9.28 -8.06 -17.35
C ILE A 243 9.59 -8.46 -18.81
N LEU A 244 8.93 -9.49 -19.34
CA LEU A 244 9.13 -9.96 -20.70
C LEU A 244 8.70 -8.93 -21.76
N GLU A 245 7.66 -8.16 -21.49
CA GLU A 245 7.17 -7.10 -22.38
C GLU A 245 8.06 -5.85 -22.33
N ASN A 246 8.69 -5.57 -21.19
CA ASN A 246 9.46 -4.34 -20.95
C ASN A 246 10.98 -4.56 -20.86
N LEU A 247 11.50 -5.66 -21.41
CA LEU A 247 12.93 -6.01 -21.38
C LEU A 247 13.84 -4.86 -21.83
N GLY A 248 13.48 -4.20 -22.94
CA GLY A 248 14.27 -3.10 -23.49
C GLY A 248 14.42 -1.92 -22.53
N ALA A 249 13.35 -1.58 -21.79
CA ALA A 249 13.37 -0.53 -20.79
C ALA A 249 14.20 -0.94 -19.56
N ILE A 250 14.11 -2.19 -19.13
CA ILE A 250 14.84 -2.71 -17.96
C ILE A 250 16.35 -2.78 -18.26
N LEU A 251 16.75 -3.28 -19.42
CA LEU A 251 18.15 -3.34 -19.86
C LEU A 251 18.72 -1.95 -20.17
N GLY A 252 17.90 -1.06 -20.76
CA GLY A 252 18.27 0.32 -21.06
C GLY A 252 18.48 1.18 -19.81
N ALA A 253 17.69 0.98 -18.76
CA ALA A 253 17.81 1.69 -17.48
C ALA A 253 19.13 1.38 -16.73
N GLN A 254 19.82 0.28 -17.08
CA GLN A 254 21.11 -0.09 -16.51
C GLN A 254 22.30 0.62 -17.18
N LYS A 255 22.07 1.33 -18.31
CA LYS A 255 23.12 2.11 -18.98
C LYS A 255 23.24 3.48 -18.30
N PRO A 256 24.47 4.02 -18.14
CA PRO A 256 24.64 5.38 -17.65
C PRO A 256 23.88 6.36 -18.57
N PRO A 257 23.22 7.41 -18.03
CA PRO A 257 22.53 8.39 -18.84
C PRO A 257 23.51 9.08 -19.79
N GLU A 258 23.19 9.13 -21.08
CA GLU A 258 24.02 9.73 -22.14
C GLU A 258 24.22 11.24 -21.93
N ASN A 259 23.35 11.86 -21.13
CA ASN A 259 23.45 13.28 -20.81
C ASN A 259 23.69 13.52 -19.31
N PRO A 260 24.93 13.88 -18.90
CA PRO A 260 25.26 14.12 -17.51
C PRO A 260 24.43 15.26 -16.86
N LEU A 261 23.98 16.24 -17.66
CA LEU A 261 23.18 17.36 -17.19
C LEU A 261 21.76 16.92 -16.81
N ALA A 262 21.17 15.99 -17.57
CA ALA A 262 19.87 15.40 -17.25
C ALA A 262 19.94 14.57 -15.96
N ALA A 263 21.04 13.85 -15.73
CA ALA A 263 21.27 13.11 -14.48
C ALA A 263 21.41 14.06 -13.28
N MET A 264 22.10 15.19 -13.43
CA MET A 264 22.30 16.19 -12.38
C MET A 264 21.01 16.95 -12.03
N MET A 265 20.09 17.12 -13.01
CA MET A 265 18.79 17.77 -12.80
C MET A 265 17.71 16.78 -12.28
N GLY A 266 18.07 15.55 -11.89
CA GLY A 266 17.11 14.54 -11.41
C GLY A 266 16.18 14.00 -12.49
N GLY A 267 16.49 14.26 -13.78
CA GLY A 267 15.75 13.80 -14.95
C GLY A 267 16.10 12.36 -15.39
N GLY A 268 16.47 11.52 -14.43
CA GLY A 268 16.63 10.08 -14.69
C GLY A 268 15.30 9.47 -15.12
N VAL A 269 15.35 8.62 -16.16
CA VAL A 269 14.21 7.76 -16.53
C VAL A 269 13.75 7.02 -15.27
N PRO A 270 12.48 7.06 -14.90
CA PRO A 270 11.99 6.33 -13.72
C PRO A 270 12.44 4.86 -13.83
N ASP A 271 12.98 4.30 -12.75
CA ASP A 271 13.37 2.89 -12.71
C ASP A 271 12.16 2.02 -13.08
N PRO A 272 12.16 1.32 -14.22
CA PRO A 272 11.03 0.54 -14.69
C PRO A 272 10.70 -0.61 -13.72
N THR A 273 11.66 -1.03 -12.89
CA THR A 273 11.46 -2.10 -11.91
C THR A 273 10.78 -1.64 -10.63
N ARG A 274 10.54 -0.32 -10.45
CA ARG A 274 9.84 0.21 -9.29
C ARG A 274 8.44 -0.40 -9.12
N ARG A 275 7.79 -0.76 -10.24
CA ARG A 275 6.46 -1.39 -10.28
C ARG A 275 6.42 -2.82 -9.72
N TYR A 276 7.57 -3.44 -9.49
CA TYR A 276 7.68 -4.78 -8.89
C TYR A 276 7.88 -4.74 -7.37
N LYS A 277 8.03 -3.55 -6.77
CA LYS A 277 8.14 -3.41 -5.32
C LYS A 277 6.81 -3.73 -4.66
N VAL A 278 6.89 -4.22 -3.44
CA VAL A 278 5.70 -4.47 -2.58
C VAL A 278 5.65 -3.38 -1.51
N ASN A 279 4.50 -2.77 -1.31
CA ASN A 279 4.27 -1.78 -0.28
C ASN A 279 3.53 -2.42 0.91
N LEU A 280 4.23 -2.67 2.01
CA LEU A 280 3.66 -3.21 3.24
C LEU A 280 2.93 -2.10 4.00
N VAL A 281 1.61 -2.26 4.16
CA VAL A 281 0.74 -1.27 4.81
C VAL A 281 0.43 -1.68 6.24
N VAL A 282 0.26 -2.98 6.50
CA VAL A 282 0.05 -3.54 7.84
C VAL A 282 1.02 -4.69 8.06
N ASP A 283 1.83 -4.56 9.10
CA ASP A 283 2.79 -5.56 9.56
C ASP A 283 2.40 -6.08 10.95
N ASN A 284 1.89 -7.29 11.01
CA ASN A 284 1.48 -7.96 12.24
C ASN A 284 2.52 -8.97 12.74
N SER A 285 3.74 -8.98 12.18
CA SER A 285 4.79 -9.94 12.52
C SER A 285 5.20 -9.97 13.99
N LYS A 286 4.99 -8.88 14.72
CA LYS A 286 5.37 -8.73 16.13
C LYS A 286 4.21 -8.92 17.11
N LEU A 287 3.00 -9.16 16.62
CA LEU A 287 1.84 -9.35 17.46
C LEU A 287 1.78 -10.79 17.99
N GLU A 288 1.35 -10.93 19.23
CA GLU A 288 1.07 -12.23 19.88
C GLU A 288 -0.43 -12.58 19.89
N GLY A 289 -1.28 -11.66 19.44
CA GLY A 289 -2.73 -11.77 19.37
C GLY A 289 -3.33 -10.69 18.49
N ALA A 290 -4.63 -10.37 18.69
CA ALA A 290 -5.27 -9.31 17.94
C ALA A 290 -4.74 -7.91 18.32
N PRO A 291 -4.70 -6.94 17.38
CA PRO A 291 -4.26 -5.58 17.68
C PRO A 291 -5.27 -4.82 18.55
N VAL A 292 -4.76 -4.01 19.48
CA VAL A 292 -5.54 -3.04 20.25
C VAL A 292 -4.98 -1.65 19.98
N ILE A 293 -5.66 -0.88 19.17
CA ILE A 293 -5.18 0.43 18.72
C ILE A 293 -6.05 1.53 19.30
N MET A 294 -5.43 2.44 20.05
CA MET A 294 -6.07 3.67 20.51
C MET A 294 -5.56 4.85 19.69
N GLU A 295 -6.40 5.44 18.86
CA GLU A 295 -6.07 6.64 18.10
C GLU A 295 -6.51 7.89 18.89
N GLN A 296 -5.52 8.63 19.38
CA GLN A 296 -5.77 9.81 20.23
C GLN A 296 -6.14 11.07 19.43
N ASN A 297 -5.77 11.11 18.16
CA ASN A 297 -6.08 12.23 17.28
C ASN A 297 -6.73 11.72 15.98
N PRO A 298 -8.01 11.34 16.01
CA PRO A 298 -8.71 10.68 14.92
C PRO A 298 -9.03 11.63 13.75
N GLY A 299 -7.99 12.20 13.13
CA GLY A 299 -8.11 12.86 11.83
C GLY A 299 -8.34 11.82 10.72
N HIS A 300 -8.97 12.22 9.61
CA HIS A 300 -9.30 11.33 8.51
C HIS A 300 -8.10 10.50 8.03
N ASP A 301 -6.99 11.18 7.72
CA ASP A 301 -5.80 10.52 7.19
C ASP A 301 -5.11 9.60 8.21
N ARG A 302 -5.23 9.92 9.50
CA ARG A 302 -4.68 9.08 10.56
C ARG A 302 -5.49 7.81 10.77
N VAL A 303 -6.81 7.88 10.59
CA VAL A 303 -7.69 6.72 10.78
C VAL A 303 -7.74 5.85 9.53
N PHE A 304 -7.95 6.47 8.35
CA PHE A 304 -8.18 5.74 7.10
C PHE A 304 -6.97 5.66 6.18
N GLY A 305 -5.84 6.23 6.61
CA GLY A 305 -4.65 6.28 5.79
C GLY A 305 -4.67 7.38 4.74
N THR A 306 -3.57 7.50 4.03
CA THR A 306 -3.36 8.54 3.02
C THR A 306 -2.41 8.06 1.95
N THR A 307 -2.41 8.76 0.82
CA THR A 307 -1.42 8.60 -0.22
C THR A 307 -0.47 9.81 -0.18
N GLU A 308 0.78 9.58 0.22
CA GLU A 308 1.80 10.63 0.26
C GLU A 308 2.12 11.13 -1.16
N LYS A 309 2.52 12.38 -1.26
CA LYS A 309 2.91 13.02 -2.53
C LYS A 309 4.29 13.60 -2.41
N GLU A 310 5.10 13.39 -3.44
CA GLU A 310 6.44 13.97 -3.55
C GLU A 310 6.43 15.07 -4.60
N ALA A 311 7.06 16.20 -4.29
CA ALA A 311 7.24 17.27 -5.27
C ALA A 311 8.43 16.95 -6.16
N ARG A 312 8.18 16.73 -7.47
CA ARG A 312 9.21 16.55 -8.49
C ARG A 312 9.02 17.58 -9.61
N PHE A 313 10.02 18.39 -9.86
CA PHE A 313 9.97 19.43 -10.91
C PHE A 313 8.73 20.34 -10.84
N GLY A 314 8.28 20.69 -9.62
CA GLY A 314 7.10 21.52 -9.42
C GLY A 314 5.74 20.83 -9.60
N ALA A 315 5.74 19.54 -9.94
CA ALA A 315 4.54 18.71 -9.96
C ALA A 315 4.49 17.78 -8.74
N LEU A 316 3.30 17.55 -8.18
CA LEU A 316 3.09 16.55 -7.15
C LEU A 316 2.91 15.18 -7.84
N VAL A 317 3.79 14.25 -7.51
CA VAL A 317 3.80 12.88 -8.03
C VAL A 317 3.50 11.93 -6.89
N THR A 318 2.72 10.90 -7.18
CA THR A 318 2.43 9.81 -6.25
C THR A 318 2.46 8.47 -6.97
N ASP A 319 2.75 7.43 -6.23
CA ASP A 319 2.58 6.05 -6.68
C ASP A 319 2.13 5.14 -5.52
N TYR A 320 1.82 3.88 -5.83
CA TYR A 320 1.31 2.93 -4.86
C TYR A 320 2.28 2.63 -3.69
N THR A 321 3.59 2.87 -3.84
CA THR A 321 4.58 2.71 -2.75
C THR A 321 4.49 3.82 -1.71
N MET A 322 3.74 4.87 -2.01
CA MET A 322 3.50 6.03 -1.12
C MET A 322 2.18 5.93 -0.35
N ILE A 323 1.45 4.81 -0.48
CA ILE A 323 0.24 4.54 0.30
C ILE A 323 0.66 4.22 1.74
N ARG A 324 0.00 4.89 2.71
CA ARG A 324 0.17 4.67 4.15
C ARG A 324 -1.15 4.27 4.78
N GLY A 325 -1.13 3.17 5.53
CA GLY A 325 -2.29 2.75 6.31
C GLY A 325 -2.51 3.64 7.53
N GLY A 326 -3.76 3.81 7.91
CA GLY A 326 -4.14 4.48 9.16
C GLY A 326 -4.40 3.50 10.29
N SER A 327 -4.84 4.05 11.46
CA SER A 327 -5.12 3.26 12.66
C SER A 327 -6.23 2.22 12.46
N ALA A 328 -7.18 2.47 11.54
CA ALA A 328 -8.19 1.47 11.17
C ALA A 328 -7.58 0.26 10.43
N HIS A 329 -6.54 0.47 9.61
CA HIS A 329 -5.79 -0.61 8.97
C HIS A 329 -5.02 -1.43 10.01
N MET A 330 -4.33 -0.75 10.94
CA MET A 330 -3.55 -1.39 12.01
C MET A 330 -4.43 -2.15 12.99
N ALA A 331 -5.70 -1.71 13.18
CA ALA A 331 -6.65 -2.34 14.09
C ALA A 331 -7.46 -3.47 13.45
N ASN A 332 -7.31 -3.69 12.15
CA ASN A 332 -8.12 -4.67 11.41
C ASN A 332 -7.87 -6.09 11.93
N GLY A 333 -8.93 -6.82 12.23
CA GLY A 333 -8.90 -8.11 12.92
C GLY A 333 -8.85 -8.00 14.45
N GLY A 334 -8.94 -6.78 15.02
CA GLY A 334 -8.88 -6.52 16.46
C GLY A 334 -9.77 -5.38 16.94
N PHE A 335 -9.20 -4.42 17.66
CA PHE A 335 -9.91 -3.38 18.38
C PHE A 335 -9.40 -1.98 18.04
N LEU A 336 -10.32 -1.08 17.68
CA LEU A 336 -10.05 0.35 17.45
C LEU A 336 -10.77 1.20 18.50
N ILE A 337 -10.02 1.97 19.27
CA ILE A 337 -10.54 2.85 20.32
C ILE A 337 -10.42 4.30 19.87
N LEU A 338 -11.55 5.02 19.87
CA LEU A 338 -11.63 6.42 19.41
C LEU A 338 -12.25 7.30 20.50
N PRO A 339 -11.58 8.39 20.94
CA PRO A 339 -12.16 9.41 21.80
C PRO A 339 -13.24 10.19 21.04
N ILE A 340 -14.45 10.28 21.61
CA ILE A 340 -15.58 10.98 20.96
C ILE A 340 -15.35 12.47 20.83
N GLU A 341 -14.70 13.08 21.83
CA GLU A 341 -14.45 14.51 21.87
C GLU A 341 -13.58 14.96 20.69
N ASP A 342 -12.58 14.12 20.32
CA ASP A 342 -11.69 14.38 19.21
C ASP A 342 -12.31 13.97 17.86
N LEU A 343 -13.09 12.90 17.86
CA LEU A 343 -13.86 12.47 16.68
C LEU A 343 -14.91 13.52 16.29
N ALA A 344 -15.56 14.16 17.27
CA ALA A 344 -16.55 15.22 17.04
C ALA A 344 -15.94 16.49 16.42
N ARG A 345 -14.64 16.75 16.67
CA ARG A 345 -13.90 17.84 16.01
C ARG A 345 -13.57 17.54 14.56
N ASN A 346 -13.68 16.27 14.14
CA ASN A 346 -13.37 15.78 12.81
C ASN A 346 -14.60 15.08 12.19
N PRO A 347 -15.66 15.82 11.83
CA PRO A 347 -16.92 15.22 11.35
C PRO A 347 -16.75 14.37 10.10
N GLY A 348 -15.79 14.70 9.22
CA GLY A 348 -15.45 13.90 8.06
C GLY A 348 -14.94 12.49 8.40
N THR A 349 -14.23 12.34 9.53
CA THR A 349 -13.77 11.04 10.04
C THR A 349 -14.94 10.20 10.55
N TYR A 350 -15.86 10.81 11.29
CA TYR A 350 -17.04 10.10 11.78
C TYR A 350 -17.91 9.55 10.64
N GLU A 351 -18.17 10.37 9.61
CA GLU A 351 -18.93 9.93 8.43
C GLU A 351 -18.22 8.80 7.65
N ALA A 352 -16.90 8.88 7.52
CA ALA A 352 -16.12 7.81 6.91
C ALA A 352 -16.17 6.53 7.75
N LEU A 353 -16.08 6.63 9.08
CA LEU A 353 -16.18 5.49 9.99
C LEU A 353 -17.52 4.78 9.86
N LYS A 354 -18.63 5.51 9.84
CA LYS A 354 -19.97 4.94 9.64
C LYS A 354 -20.03 4.13 8.33
N ARG A 355 -19.57 4.73 7.24
CA ARG A 355 -19.56 4.08 5.92
C ARG A 355 -18.70 2.81 5.92
N THR A 356 -17.51 2.87 6.51
CA THR A 356 -16.61 1.71 6.64
C THR A 356 -17.27 0.58 7.43
N LEU A 357 -17.93 0.89 8.55
CA LEU A 357 -18.62 -0.09 9.38
C LEU A 357 -19.85 -0.69 8.71
N LEU A 358 -20.58 0.09 7.90
CA LEU A 358 -21.75 -0.37 7.16
C LEU A 358 -21.37 -1.21 5.94
N ASN A 359 -20.32 -0.80 5.20
CA ASN A 359 -19.89 -1.46 3.96
C ASN A 359 -18.87 -2.59 4.22
N LYS A 360 -18.30 -2.67 5.42
CA LYS A 360 -17.23 -3.60 5.79
C LYS A 360 -16.00 -3.52 4.85
N LYS A 361 -15.73 -2.34 4.36
CA LYS A 361 -14.60 -2.06 3.46
C LYS A 361 -13.86 -0.83 3.94
N LEU A 362 -12.55 -0.97 4.01
CA LEU A 362 -11.64 0.11 4.35
C LEU A 362 -11.06 0.69 3.05
N GLU A 363 -11.37 1.94 2.78
CA GLU A 363 -10.97 2.66 1.56
C GLU A 363 -10.02 3.79 1.92
N ILE A 364 -8.93 3.93 1.16
CA ILE A 364 -8.02 5.06 1.28
C ILE A 364 -8.45 6.11 0.26
N GLU A 365 -9.18 7.11 0.72
CA GLU A 365 -9.67 8.23 -0.09
C GLU A 365 -9.04 9.54 0.36
N GLU A 366 -8.65 10.39 -0.58
CA GLU A 366 -8.21 11.75 -0.26
C GLU A 366 -9.43 12.61 0.11
N LEU A 367 -9.38 13.24 1.30
CA LEU A 367 -10.45 14.13 1.77
C LEU A 367 -10.72 15.27 0.80
N ALA A 368 -9.69 15.80 0.13
CA ALA A 368 -9.80 16.86 -0.88
C ALA A 368 -10.61 16.41 -2.12
N ALA A 369 -10.40 15.18 -2.59
CA ALA A 369 -11.17 14.61 -3.70
C ALA A 369 -12.66 14.46 -3.34
N ARG A 370 -12.93 14.12 -2.08
CA ARG A 370 -14.28 13.97 -1.54
C ARG A 370 -15.03 15.31 -1.40
N MET A 371 -14.31 16.40 -1.11
CA MET A 371 -14.85 17.76 -1.05
C MET A 371 -15.03 18.41 -2.45
N GLY A 372 -14.79 17.65 -3.54
CA GLY A 372 -14.92 18.15 -4.90
C GLY A 372 -13.73 18.99 -5.39
N TYR A 373 -12.65 19.08 -4.62
CA TYR A 373 -11.41 19.64 -5.10
C TYR A 373 -10.75 18.65 -6.05
N VAL A 374 -10.68 19.01 -7.33
CA VAL A 374 -10.16 18.14 -8.39
C VAL A 374 -8.66 17.90 -8.17
N SER A 375 -8.32 16.70 -7.74
CA SER A 375 -6.96 16.19 -7.82
C SER A 375 -6.76 15.57 -9.22
N THR A 376 -5.83 16.07 -9.98
CA THR A 376 -5.63 15.71 -11.40
C THR A 376 -5.21 14.25 -11.62
N ARG A 377 -4.70 13.55 -10.62
CA ARG A 377 -4.44 12.10 -10.62
C ARG A 377 -4.37 11.61 -9.17
N SER A 378 -5.43 11.02 -8.65
CA SER A 378 -5.40 10.31 -7.37
C SER A 378 -5.41 8.80 -7.61
N LEU A 379 -4.64 8.09 -6.80
CA LEU A 379 -4.72 6.63 -6.73
C LEU A 379 -6.04 6.23 -6.09
N ARG A 380 -6.58 5.10 -6.52
CA ARG A 380 -7.75 4.45 -5.94
C ARG A 380 -7.39 3.02 -5.57
N PRO A 381 -6.68 2.83 -4.45
CA PRO A 381 -6.29 1.50 -4.01
C PRO A 381 -7.50 0.60 -3.83
N GLU A 382 -7.32 -0.68 -4.10
CA GLU A 382 -8.34 -1.69 -3.85
C GLU A 382 -8.75 -1.66 -2.37
N PRO A 383 -10.07 -1.64 -2.06
CA PRO A 383 -10.54 -1.63 -0.68
C PRO A 383 -10.17 -2.91 0.07
N ILE A 384 -9.70 -2.77 1.31
CA ILE A 384 -9.41 -3.89 2.20
C ILE A 384 -10.68 -4.27 2.97
N PRO A 385 -11.05 -5.57 3.10
CA PRO A 385 -12.11 -6.00 3.99
C PRO A 385 -11.86 -5.52 5.42
N PHE A 386 -12.91 -4.99 6.08
CA PHE A 386 -12.80 -4.44 7.43
C PHE A 386 -13.57 -5.29 8.44
N ASP A 387 -12.83 -5.93 9.33
CA ASP A 387 -13.36 -6.70 10.45
C ASP A 387 -12.68 -6.23 11.75
N CYS A 388 -13.25 -5.21 12.36
CA CYS A 388 -12.70 -4.59 13.56
C CYS A 388 -13.82 -4.20 14.51
N LYS A 389 -13.65 -4.46 15.79
CA LYS A 389 -14.55 -3.99 16.84
C LYS A 389 -14.17 -2.56 17.21
N VAL A 390 -15.06 -1.61 16.92
CA VAL A 390 -14.82 -0.20 17.21
C VAL A 390 -15.43 0.17 18.58
N ILE A 391 -14.63 0.85 19.39
CA ILE A 391 -15.01 1.33 20.72
C ILE A 391 -14.87 2.85 20.76
N ILE A 392 -15.98 3.56 20.83
CA ILE A 392 -15.99 5.01 21.08
C ILE A 392 -15.99 5.25 22.58
N VAL A 393 -15.09 6.12 23.05
CA VAL A 393 -14.93 6.42 24.49
C VAL A 393 -15.11 7.90 24.73
N GLY A 394 -15.94 8.29 25.70
CA GLY A 394 -16.06 9.69 26.12
C GLY A 394 -17.27 9.99 27.02
N ASP A 395 -17.69 11.26 26.99
CA ASP A 395 -18.79 11.74 27.83
C ASP A 395 -20.14 11.17 27.34
N GLY A 396 -21.00 10.78 28.29
CA GLY A 396 -22.33 10.25 28.00
C GLY A 396 -23.27 11.22 27.26
N ARG A 397 -23.01 12.55 27.34
CA ARG A 397 -23.77 13.55 26.57
C ARG A 397 -23.66 13.37 25.07
N TYR A 398 -22.48 13.04 24.57
CA TYR A 398 -22.29 12.77 23.15
C TYR A 398 -23.03 11.50 22.70
N TYR A 399 -23.12 10.48 23.55
CA TYR A 399 -23.94 9.31 23.26
C TYR A 399 -25.38 9.67 22.97
N TYR A 400 -26.02 10.45 23.87
CA TYR A 400 -27.42 10.83 23.69
C TYR A 400 -27.61 11.76 22.48
N MET A 401 -26.68 12.66 22.22
CA MET A 401 -26.71 13.53 21.04
C MET A 401 -26.66 12.71 19.74
N LEU A 402 -25.73 11.75 19.63
CA LEU A 402 -25.64 10.87 18.48
C LEU A 402 -26.84 9.92 18.39
N TYR A 403 -27.28 9.37 19.51
CA TYR A 403 -28.45 8.47 19.57
C TYR A 403 -29.75 9.13 19.09
N GLN A 404 -29.92 10.41 19.33
CA GLN A 404 -31.11 11.18 18.92
C GLN A 404 -30.93 11.77 17.52
N GLY A 405 -29.75 12.26 17.20
CA GLY A 405 -29.48 13.02 15.98
C GLY A 405 -29.06 12.17 14.76
N ASP A 406 -28.51 10.95 14.98
CA ASP A 406 -28.03 10.09 13.90
C ASP A 406 -28.74 8.72 13.89
N PRO A 407 -29.65 8.47 12.96
CA PRO A 407 -30.33 7.18 12.84
C PRO A 407 -29.41 5.98 12.58
N GLU A 408 -28.25 6.20 11.97
CA GLU A 408 -27.28 5.14 11.67
C GLU A 408 -26.48 4.74 12.90
N PHE A 409 -26.24 5.67 13.82
CA PHE A 409 -25.52 5.39 15.07
C PHE A 409 -26.11 4.20 15.84
N LYS A 410 -27.45 4.13 15.96
CA LYS A 410 -28.17 3.04 16.62
C LYS A 410 -27.96 1.67 15.98
N LYS A 411 -27.70 1.65 14.67
CA LYS A 411 -27.46 0.40 13.93
C LYS A 411 -26.05 -0.10 14.15
N ILE A 412 -25.10 0.80 14.37
CA ILE A 412 -23.65 0.53 14.39
C ILE A 412 -23.10 0.40 15.82
N PHE A 413 -23.64 1.19 16.78
CA PHE A 413 -23.22 1.20 18.18
C PHE A 413 -24.36 0.75 19.08
N LYS A 414 -24.62 -0.55 19.11
CA LYS A 414 -25.75 -1.14 19.84
C LYS A 414 -25.49 -1.35 21.34
N VAL A 415 -24.22 -1.28 21.77
CA VAL A 415 -23.83 -1.50 23.15
C VAL A 415 -23.35 -0.21 23.79
N LYS A 416 -23.96 0.16 24.91
CA LYS A 416 -23.51 1.24 25.79
C LYS A 416 -22.96 0.65 27.08
N ALA A 417 -21.68 0.88 27.37
CA ALA A 417 -21.10 0.61 28.68
C ALA A 417 -20.95 1.92 29.43
N GLU A 418 -21.59 2.06 30.55
CA GLU A 418 -21.60 3.31 31.31
C GLU A 418 -20.84 3.17 32.61
N PHE A 419 -19.76 3.92 32.72
CA PHE A 419 -18.96 4.06 33.92
C PHE A 419 -19.58 5.18 34.79
N ASN A 420 -20.14 4.78 35.92
CA ASN A 420 -20.73 5.70 36.86
C ASN A 420 -19.66 6.56 37.54
N SER A 421 -20.01 7.78 37.91
CA SER A 421 -19.13 8.68 38.67
C SER A 421 -19.11 8.37 40.18
N THR A 422 -20.04 7.51 40.63
CA THR A 422 -20.19 7.12 42.03
C THR A 422 -20.47 5.63 42.15
N MET A 423 -20.13 5.04 43.28
CA MET A 423 -20.45 3.66 43.66
C MET A 423 -20.97 3.63 45.11
N GLU A 424 -21.69 2.56 45.47
CA GLU A 424 -22.21 2.37 46.85
C GLU A 424 -21.06 2.23 47.86
N ARG A 425 -21.20 2.84 49.04
CA ARG A 425 -20.23 2.77 50.14
C ARG A 425 -20.43 1.49 50.93
N THR A 426 -20.21 0.34 50.30
CA THR A 426 -20.21 -0.97 50.97
C THR A 426 -18.84 -1.24 51.63
N GLN A 427 -18.81 -2.15 52.59
CA GLN A 427 -17.54 -2.59 53.20
C GLN A 427 -16.56 -3.10 52.12
N GLU A 428 -17.04 -3.89 51.19
CA GLU A 428 -16.25 -4.43 50.08
C GLU A 428 -15.65 -3.31 49.19
N ASN A 429 -16.44 -2.32 48.80
CA ASN A 429 -15.96 -1.19 48.02
C ASN A 429 -14.96 -0.31 48.76
N VAL A 430 -15.10 -0.15 50.09
CA VAL A 430 -14.13 0.55 50.91
C VAL A 430 -12.81 -0.21 50.97
N GLU A 431 -12.84 -1.54 51.12
CA GLU A 431 -11.62 -2.37 51.10
C GLU A 431 -10.91 -2.32 49.74
N GLN A 432 -11.66 -2.40 48.65
CA GLN A 432 -11.10 -2.23 47.29
C GLN A 432 -10.50 -0.84 47.08
N TYR A 433 -11.14 0.18 47.69
CA TYR A 433 -10.65 1.55 47.63
C TYR A 433 -9.32 1.72 48.38
N ALA A 434 -9.20 1.09 49.57
CA ALA A 434 -7.95 1.04 50.31
C ALA A 434 -6.85 0.28 49.54
N GLN A 435 -7.19 -0.81 48.86
CA GLN A 435 -6.30 -1.54 47.98
C GLN A 435 -5.79 -0.68 46.81
N PHE A 436 -6.68 0.11 46.19
CA PHE A 436 -6.31 1.06 45.14
C PHE A 436 -5.28 2.08 45.67
N MET A 437 -5.51 2.67 46.85
CA MET A 437 -4.54 3.62 47.43
C MET A 437 -3.18 2.98 47.70
N CYS A 438 -3.15 1.74 48.23
CA CYS A 438 -1.92 0.98 48.44
C CYS A 438 -1.19 0.71 47.14
N ASN A 439 -1.91 0.27 46.08
CA ASN A 439 -1.35 0.02 44.77
C ASN A 439 -0.79 1.30 44.12
N LEU A 440 -1.46 2.44 44.30
CA LEU A 440 -0.99 3.73 43.83
C LEU A 440 0.31 4.12 44.53
N ALA A 441 0.36 4.01 45.87
CA ALA A 441 1.55 4.32 46.67
C ALA A 441 2.75 3.46 46.21
N ASN A 442 2.56 2.15 46.07
CA ASN A 442 3.60 1.24 45.57
C ASN A 442 4.09 1.57 44.17
N LYS A 443 3.16 1.86 43.25
CA LYS A 443 3.47 2.14 41.85
C LYS A 443 4.27 3.43 41.66
N GLU A 444 3.91 4.46 42.42
CA GLU A 444 4.49 5.80 42.30
C GLU A 444 5.60 6.07 43.33
N GLY A 445 5.88 5.11 44.22
CA GLY A 445 6.90 5.25 45.27
C GLY A 445 6.53 6.29 46.34
N LEU A 446 5.21 6.46 46.58
CA LEU A 446 4.70 7.35 47.60
C LEU A 446 4.77 6.67 49.00
N LYS A 447 4.74 7.47 50.07
CA LYS A 447 4.57 6.94 51.40
C LYS A 447 3.21 6.23 51.55
N HIS A 448 3.17 5.17 52.33
CA HIS A 448 1.94 4.47 52.59
C HIS A 448 0.97 5.31 53.49
N LEU A 449 -0.30 5.10 53.31
CA LEU A 449 -1.30 5.75 54.15
C LEU A 449 -1.51 4.95 55.43
N GLU A 450 -1.57 5.67 56.56
CA GLU A 450 -2.06 5.12 57.81
C GLU A 450 -3.59 4.95 57.81
N GLN A 451 -4.14 4.20 58.72
CA GLN A 451 -5.58 3.96 58.83
C GLN A 451 -6.38 5.27 58.87
N THR A 452 -5.91 6.31 59.58
CA THR A 452 -6.50 7.62 59.64
C THR A 452 -6.48 8.36 58.30
N GLY A 453 -5.36 8.26 57.61
CA GLY A 453 -5.22 8.82 56.24
C GLY A 453 -6.14 8.13 55.22
N ILE A 454 -6.25 6.79 55.28
CA ILE A 454 -7.20 6.04 54.44
C ILE A 454 -8.64 6.49 54.73
N ALA A 455 -9.01 6.62 56.01
CA ALA A 455 -10.35 7.06 56.41
C ALA A 455 -10.67 8.46 55.86
N SER A 456 -9.74 9.40 55.95
CA SER A 456 -9.88 10.76 55.43
C SER A 456 -10.05 10.81 53.93
N VAL A 457 -9.30 10.01 53.16
CA VAL A 457 -9.46 9.88 51.70
C VAL A 457 -10.82 9.27 51.34
N VAL A 458 -11.31 8.27 52.09
CA VAL A 458 -12.64 7.68 51.90
C VAL A 458 -13.75 8.71 52.18
N GLU A 459 -13.60 9.51 53.24
CA GLU A 459 -14.56 10.60 53.54
C GLU A 459 -14.52 11.68 52.43
N TYR A 460 -13.33 12.07 51.97
CA TYR A 460 -13.20 12.99 50.86
C TYR A 460 -13.88 12.44 49.59
N SER A 461 -13.74 11.16 49.32
CA SER A 461 -14.41 10.49 48.22
C SER A 461 -15.97 10.57 48.35
N SER A 462 -16.53 10.42 49.56
CA SER A 462 -17.96 10.58 49.77
C SER A 462 -18.42 12.05 49.59
N ARG A 463 -17.58 13.03 49.98
CA ARG A 463 -17.84 14.45 49.68
C ARG A 463 -17.83 14.74 48.16
N LEU A 464 -16.91 14.16 47.42
CA LEU A 464 -16.91 14.24 45.96
C LEU A 464 -18.13 13.61 45.34
N ALA A 465 -18.63 12.52 45.90
CA ALA A 465 -19.87 11.87 45.47
C ALA A 465 -21.12 12.69 45.84
N SER A 466 -21.01 13.71 46.72
CA SER A 466 -22.10 14.48 47.28
C SER A 466 -23.17 13.62 48.00
N ASP A 467 -22.76 12.47 48.51
CA ASP A 467 -23.64 11.48 49.15
C ASP A 467 -22.81 10.66 50.17
N GLN A 468 -23.26 10.62 51.42
CA GLN A 468 -22.54 9.92 52.49
C GLN A 468 -22.54 8.39 52.34
N ASP A 469 -23.50 7.84 51.57
CA ASP A 469 -23.66 6.42 51.33
C ASP A 469 -22.97 6.00 50.04
N LYS A 470 -22.24 6.92 49.37
CA LYS A 470 -21.54 6.67 48.13
C LYS A 470 -20.07 7.09 48.19
N LEU A 471 -19.29 6.50 47.30
CA LEU A 471 -17.90 6.83 47.01
C LEU A 471 -17.78 7.34 45.60
N SER A 472 -16.88 8.29 45.38
CA SER A 472 -16.54 8.75 44.02
C SER A 472 -15.71 7.71 43.29
N THR A 473 -15.97 7.51 42.03
CA THR A 473 -15.14 6.71 41.11
C THR A 473 -14.20 7.58 40.27
N GLN A 474 -14.08 8.87 40.60
CA GLN A 474 -13.10 9.77 39.97
C GLN A 474 -11.68 9.52 40.53
N PHE A 475 -11.14 8.35 40.26
CA PHE A 475 -9.86 7.90 40.82
C PHE A 475 -8.69 8.84 40.52
N ALA A 476 -8.73 9.58 39.40
CA ALA A 476 -7.70 10.59 39.10
C ALA A 476 -7.66 11.69 40.15
N THR A 477 -8.83 12.26 40.51
CA THR A 477 -8.93 13.31 41.54
C THR A 477 -8.50 12.77 42.90
N VAL A 478 -8.87 11.54 43.23
CA VAL A 478 -8.45 10.89 44.48
C VAL A 478 -6.93 10.63 44.50
N SER A 479 -6.36 10.23 43.39
CA SER A 479 -4.92 10.08 43.27
C SER A 479 -4.17 11.40 43.47
N ASP A 480 -4.70 12.50 42.96
CA ASP A 480 -4.10 13.83 43.13
C ASP A 480 -4.04 14.24 44.58
N ILE A 481 -5.14 14.03 45.34
CA ILE A 481 -5.14 14.27 46.79
C ILE A 481 -4.10 13.43 47.52
N ILE A 482 -3.94 12.15 47.14
CA ILE A 482 -2.93 11.29 47.78
C ILE A 482 -1.51 11.79 47.46
N ARG A 483 -1.24 12.27 46.25
CA ARG A 483 0.02 12.89 45.87
C ARG A 483 0.30 14.17 46.65
N GLU A 484 -0.71 15.02 46.81
CA GLU A 484 -0.61 16.24 47.59
C GLU A 484 -0.35 15.92 49.07
N ALA A 485 -1.10 14.97 49.65
CA ALA A 485 -0.88 14.49 51.02
C ALA A 485 0.52 13.90 51.23
N ASN A 486 1.05 13.17 50.23
CA ASN A 486 2.43 12.67 50.28
C ASN A 486 3.48 13.80 50.35
N TYR A 487 3.27 14.88 49.58
CA TYR A 487 4.15 16.05 49.64
C TYR A 487 4.21 16.66 51.03
N TYR A 488 3.05 16.80 51.68
CA TYR A 488 3.00 17.31 53.07
C TYR A 488 3.61 16.34 54.07
N ALA A 489 3.39 15.04 53.94
CA ALA A 489 4.03 14.01 54.78
C ALA A 489 5.54 13.97 54.64
N GLU A 490 6.07 14.19 53.42
CA GLU A 490 7.51 14.32 53.18
C GLU A 490 8.06 15.60 53.80
N SER A 491 7.37 16.73 53.65
CA SER A 491 7.78 18.03 54.16
C SER A 491 7.83 18.04 55.72
N ASN A 492 6.93 17.30 56.36
CA ASN A 492 6.86 17.18 57.82
C ASN A 492 7.75 16.04 58.35
N GLY A 493 8.42 15.27 57.52
CA GLY A 493 9.26 14.13 57.93
C GLY A 493 8.42 12.97 58.50
N SER A 494 7.12 12.89 58.23
CA SER A 494 6.26 11.78 58.65
C SER A 494 6.60 10.50 57.90
N GLU A 495 6.52 9.36 58.55
CA GLU A 495 6.78 8.04 57.90
C GLU A 495 5.58 7.62 57.04
N TYR A 496 4.37 8.01 57.43
CA TYR A 496 3.10 7.64 56.79
C TYR A 496 2.28 8.91 56.47
N ILE A 497 1.35 8.76 55.53
CA ILE A 497 0.32 9.77 55.26
C ILE A 497 -0.80 9.58 56.25
N THR A 498 -1.05 10.60 57.11
CA THR A 498 -2.09 10.63 58.13
C THR A 498 -3.27 11.51 57.72
N GLU A 499 -4.30 11.61 58.56
CA GLU A 499 -5.46 12.49 58.33
C GLU A 499 -5.08 13.98 58.21
N ASP A 500 -4.07 14.43 58.95
CA ASP A 500 -3.59 15.82 58.89
C ASP A 500 -2.94 16.20 57.56
N HIS A 501 -2.51 15.22 56.80
CA HIS A 501 -1.89 15.45 55.47
C HIS A 501 -2.94 15.45 54.33
N VAL A 502 -4.11 14.81 54.55
CA VAL A 502 -5.22 14.69 53.60
C VAL A 502 -6.19 15.85 53.75
#